data_b31c8132db301e493704c59a82fa9101
#
_entry.id   b31c8132db301e493704c59a82fa9101
#
_cell.length_a   1.000
_cell.length_b   1.000
_cell.length_c   1.000
_cell.angle_alpha   90.00
_cell.angle_beta   90.00
_cell.angle_gamma   90.00
#
_symmetry.space_group_name_H-M   'P 1'
#
loop_
_entity.id
_entity.type
_entity.pdbx_description
1 polymer ?
#
loop_
_entity_poly.entity_id
_entity_poly.type
_entity_poly.pdbx_seq_one_letter_code
_entity_poly.pdbx_strand_id
1 'polypeptide(L)'
;EERLVGSEMCIRDSYISDALAAMVGGIGIAPGANISDDYAVFEATHGTAPKYAGKNQVNPGSIILSAEMMLRHMGWVEAADILMESMDRTISAKKVTYDFHRMMDNAEKVTSSGFADEMIKRM
;
A
#
# COMPACT_ATOMS: atom_id res chain seq x y z
N GLU A 1 12.64 6.35 28.64
CA GLU A 1 13.32 6.70 27.36
C GLU A 1 12.76 5.89 26.20
N GLU A 2 12.59 4.57 26.31
CA GLU A 2 12.00 3.73 25.26
C GLU A 2 10.56 4.11 24.89
N ARG A 3 9.78 4.61 25.84
CA ARG A 3 8.40 5.10 25.59
C ARG A 3 8.38 6.42 24.79
N LEU A 4 9.36 7.27 24.97
CA LEU A 4 9.47 8.53 24.21
C LEU A 4 9.86 8.29 22.75
N VAL A 5 10.78 7.35 22.50
CA VAL A 5 11.19 6.94 21.15
C VAL A 5 10.01 6.34 20.38
N GLY A 6 9.22 5.46 21.00
CA GLY A 6 8.01 4.91 20.39
C GLY A 6 6.94 5.98 20.09
N SER A 7 6.78 6.97 20.97
CA SER A 7 5.85 8.08 20.78
C SER A 7 6.32 9.04 19.68
N GLU A 8 7.61 9.31 19.58
CA GLU A 8 8.17 10.14 18.49
C GLU A 8 8.05 9.46 17.13
N MET A 9 8.27 8.18 17.02
CA MET A 9 8.01 7.43 15.78
C MET A 9 6.53 7.56 15.37
N CYS A 10 5.60 7.33 16.27
CA CYS A 10 4.17 7.49 15.97
C CYS A 10 3.77 8.92 15.60
N ILE A 11 4.37 9.94 16.19
CA ILE A 11 4.04 11.35 15.93
C ILE A 11 4.67 11.83 14.60
N ARG A 12 5.93 11.54 14.36
CA ARG A 12 6.62 12.00 13.14
C ARG A 12 6.19 11.28 11.89
N ASP A 13 6.19 9.96 11.93
CA ASP A 13 6.00 9.16 10.73
C ASP A 13 4.52 9.01 10.36
N SER A 14 3.63 8.93 11.35
CA SER A 14 2.21 8.73 11.07
C SER A 14 1.48 10.04 10.76
N TYR A 15 1.65 11.10 11.56
CA TYR A 15 0.88 12.34 11.36
C TYR A 15 1.26 13.09 10.08
N ILE A 16 2.55 13.19 9.76
CA ILE A 16 3.00 13.91 8.57
C ILE A 16 2.69 13.10 7.31
N SER A 17 2.97 11.81 7.32
CA SER A 17 2.69 10.93 6.18
C SER A 17 1.18 10.80 5.92
N ASP A 18 0.36 10.70 6.96
CA ASP A 18 -1.10 10.64 6.85
C ASP A 18 -1.67 11.95 6.31
N ALA A 19 -1.15 13.10 6.76
CA ALA A 19 -1.56 14.40 6.25
C ALA A 19 -1.21 14.56 4.75
N LEU A 20 -0.01 14.16 4.35
CA LEU A 20 0.41 14.19 2.94
C LEU A 20 -0.37 13.20 2.08
N ALA A 21 -0.60 11.99 2.57
CA ALA A 21 -1.40 10.99 1.88
C ALA A 21 -2.86 11.45 1.71
N ALA A 22 -3.42 12.13 2.70
CA ALA A 22 -4.76 12.70 2.61
C ALA A 22 -4.86 13.81 1.53
N MET A 23 -3.79 14.57 1.32
CA MET A 23 -3.73 15.60 0.28
C MET A 23 -3.69 15.02 -1.14
N VAL A 24 -3.11 13.82 -1.33
CA VAL A 24 -3.00 13.17 -2.65
C VAL A 24 -4.07 12.10 -2.91
N GLY A 25 -4.98 11.87 -1.98
CA GLY A 25 -6.20 11.10 -2.25
C GLY A 25 -6.33 9.74 -1.59
N GLY A 26 -5.47 9.37 -0.63
CA GLY A 26 -5.76 8.18 0.18
C GLY A 26 -4.60 7.51 0.89
N ILE A 27 -4.79 7.29 2.16
CA ILE A 27 -3.87 6.56 3.04
C ILE A 27 -3.73 5.07 2.62
N GLY A 28 -4.79 4.50 2.01
CA GLY A 28 -4.84 3.08 1.65
C GLY A 28 -3.91 2.65 0.51
N ILE A 29 -3.26 3.59 -0.17
CA ILE A 29 -2.35 3.34 -1.30
C ILE A 29 -0.96 3.94 -1.09
N ALA A 30 -0.74 4.74 -0.04
CA ALA A 30 0.56 5.34 0.21
C ALA A 30 1.56 4.29 0.72
N PRO A 31 2.74 4.12 0.09
CA PRO A 31 3.80 3.27 0.61
C PRO A 31 4.52 3.92 1.79
N GLY A 32 5.10 3.10 2.67
CA GLY A 32 5.92 3.55 3.78
C GLY A 32 7.28 2.87 3.82
N ALA A 33 8.31 3.63 4.13
CA ALA A 33 9.66 3.13 4.34
C ALA A 33 10.39 3.95 5.41
N ASN A 34 11.09 3.25 6.30
CA ASN A 34 12.00 3.80 7.29
C ASN A 34 13.39 3.21 7.01
N ILE A 35 14.32 4.03 6.53
CA ILE A 35 15.62 3.59 6.04
C ILE A 35 16.73 4.25 6.87
N SER A 36 17.66 3.42 7.37
CA SER A 36 18.91 3.84 7.99
C SER A 36 20.10 3.28 7.23
N ASP A 37 21.30 3.55 7.72
CA ASP A 37 22.54 3.06 7.08
C ASP A 37 22.63 1.53 7.08
N ASP A 38 22.11 0.87 8.13
CA ASP A 38 22.26 -0.58 8.32
C ASP A 38 20.95 -1.36 8.10
N TYR A 39 19.79 -0.71 8.21
CA TYR A 39 18.49 -1.36 8.21
C TYR A 39 17.46 -0.57 7.42
N ALA A 40 16.52 -1.27 6.80
CA ALA A 40 15.36 -0.68 6.16
C ALA A 40 14.09 -1.47 6.54
N VAL A 41 13.04 -0.75 6.90
CA VAL A 41 11.72 -1.31 7.19
C VAL A 41 10.71 -0.73 6.20
N PHE A 42 9.96 -1.60 5.56
CA PHE A 42 8.93 -1.23 4.60
C PHE A 42 7.58 -1.70 5.12
N GLU A 43 6.66 -0.78 5.27
CA GLU A 43 5.36 -1.04 5.90
C GLU A 43 4.23 -0.24 5.26
N ALA A 44 3.01 -0.69 5.44
CA ALA A 44 1.86 0.11 5.04
C ALA A 44 1.74 1.33 5.97
N THR A 45 1.44 2.50 5.43
CA THR A 45 1.31 3.75 6.21
C THR A 45 0.02 3.83 7.02
N HIS A 46 -0.97 3.00 6.72
CA HIS A 46 -2.25 3.00 7.43
C HIS A 46 -2.25 2.10 8.67
N GLY A 47 -3.11 2.41 9.63
CA GLY A 47 -3.32 1.59 10.83
C GLY A 47 -4.04 0.26 10.56
N THR A 48 -4.26 -0.52 11.61
CA THR A 48 -4.80 -1.89 11.56
C THR A 48 -6.26 -1.99 11.12
N ALA A 49 -6.99 -0.88 11.07
CA ALA A 49 -8.39 -0.80 10.66
C ALA A 49 -9.30 -1.93 11.24
N PRO A 50 -9.43 -2.05 12.58
CA PRO A 50 -10.06 -3.21 13.22
C PRO A 50 -11.50 -3.46 12.78
N LYS A 51 -12.21 -2.43 12.32
CA LYS A 51 -13.57 -2.54 11.77
C LYS A 51 -13.66 -3.40 10.50
N TYR A 52 -12.54 -3.57 9.80
CA TYR A 52 -12.44 -4.32 8.54
C TYR A 52 -11.71 -5.66 8.71
N ALA A 53 -11.22 -5.97 9.91
CA ALA A 53 -10.54 -7.22 10.19
C ALA A 53 -11.43 -8.42 9.79
N GLY A 54 -10.87 -9.37 9.06
CA GLY A 54 -11.55 -10.58 8.59
C GLY A 54 -12.55 -10.38 7.44
N LYS A 55 -12.78 -9.14 6.96
CA LYS A 55 -13.77 -8.87 5.90
C LYS A 55 -13.22 -8.97 4.47
N ASN A 56 -11.91 -9.11 4.32
CA ASN A 56 -11.23 -9.21 3.02
C ASN A 56 -11.62 -8.07 2.04
N GLN A 57 -11.68 -6.83 2.53
CA GLN A 57 -12.20 -5.69 1.76
C GLN A 57 -11.22 -4.52 1.63
N VAL A 58 -10.20 -4.46 2.50
CA VAL A 58 -9.24 -3.34 2.51
C VAL A 58 -8.38 -3.37 1.25
N ASN A 59 -8.09 -2.18 0.70
CA ASN A 59 -7.18 -2.05 -0.42
C ASN A 59 -5.75 -2.45 0.00
N PRO A 60 -5.14 -3.46 -0.64
CA PRO A 60 -3.79 -3.89 -0.32
C PRO A 60 -2.70 -3.01 -0.98
N GLY A 61 -3.08 -1.94 -1.67
CA GLY A 61 -2.17 -1.11 -2.46
C GLY A 61 -0.99 -0.56 -1.66
N SER A 62 -1.23 -0.10 -0.44
CA SER A 62 -0.17 0.46 0.41
C SER A 62 0.95 -0.57 0.70
N ILE A 63 0.61 -1.79 1.10
CA ILE A 63 1.61 -2.83 1.38
C ILE A 63 2.28 -3.34 0.09
N ILE A 64 1.55 -3.40 -1.02
CA ILE A 64 2.10 -3.80 -2.32
C ILE A 64 3.14 -2.77 -2.80
N LEU A 65 2.82 -1.48 -2.71
CA LEU A 65 3.75 -0.41 -3.08
C LEU A 65 4.94 -0.32 -2.11
N SER A 66 4.75 -0.61 -0.83
CA SER A 66 5.86 -0.73 0.12
C SER A 66 6.79 -1.90 -0.23
N ALA A 67 6.24 -3.02 -0.67
CA ALA A 67 7.02 -4.16 -1.17
C ALA A 67 7.76 -3.81 -2.47
N GLU A 68 7.17 -3.03 -3.35
CA GLU A 68 7.83 -2.50 -4.55
C GLU A 68 9.05 -1.65 -4.19
N MET A 69 8.90 -0.71 -3.26
CA MET A 69 10.02 0.10 -2.75
C MET A 69 11.13 -0.77 -2.14
N MET A 70 10.75 -1.83 -1.40
CA MET A 70 11.71 -2.80 -0.85
C MET A 70 12.50 -3.51 -1.96
N LEU A 71 11.83 -3.98 -3.00
CA LEU A 71 12.49 -4.62 -4.14
C LEU A 71 13.50 -3.70 -4.82
N ARG A 72 13.13 -2.43 -5.04
CA ARG A 72 14.07 -1.42 -5.59
C ARG A 72 15.24 -1.16 -4.65
N HIS A 73 14.99 -1.06 -3.35
CA HIS A 73 16.05 -0.86 -2.36
C HIS A 73 17.07 -2.02 -2.37
N MET A 74 16.61 -3.25 -2.57
CA MET A 74 17.44 -4.43 -2.72
C MET A 74 18.13 -4.56 -4.10
N GLY A 75 17.85 -3.66 -5.04
CA GLY A 75 18.36 -3.72 -6.40
C GLY A 75 17.62 -4.68 -7.34
N TRP A 76 16.46 -5.21 -6.94
CA TRP A 76 15.64 -6.11 -7.74
C TRP A 76 14.66 -5.32 -8.61
N VAL A 77 15.21 -4.48 -9.46
CA VAL A 77 14.46 -3.48 -10.25
C VAL A 77 13.47 -4.14 -11.18
N GLU A 78 13.85 -5.21 -11.86
CA GLU A 78 12.96 -5.94 -12.78
C GLU A 78 11.71 -6.50 -12.06
N ALA A 79 11.89 -7.04 -10.85
CA ALA A 79 10.78 -7.54 -10.05
C ALA A 79 9.85 -6.40 -9.60
N ALA A 80 10.41 -5.25 -9.23
CA ALA A 80 9.66 -4.06 -8.89
C ALA A 80 8.85 -3.54 -10.08
N ASP A 81 9.45 -3.51 -11.28
CA ASP A 81 8.78 -3.07 -12.50
C ASP A 81 7.62 -4.00 -12.89
N ILE A 82 7.80 -5.33 -12.80
CA ILE A 82 6.74 -6.31 -13.04
C ILE A 82 5.57 -6.09 -12.06
N LEU A 83 5.87 -5.84 -10.78
CA LEU A 83 4.85 -5.60 -9.77
C LEU A 83 4.04 -4.33 -10.09
N MET A 84 4.71 -3.24 -10.45
CA MET A 84 4.07 -1.99 -10.81
C MET A 84 3.21 -2.12 -12.07
N GLU A 85 3.75 -2.76 -13.11
CA GLU A 85 3.03 -2.96 -14.37
C GLU A 85 1.79 -3.84 -14.18
N SER A 86 1.89 -4.88 -13.36
CA SER A 86 0.76 -5.76 -13.01
C SER A 86 -0.33 -4.99 -12.27
N MET A 87 0.04 -4.10 -11.35
CA MET A 87 -0.88 -3.24 -10.62
C MET A 87 -1.60 -2.26 -11.56
N ASP A 88 -0.85 -1.58 -12.43
CA ASP A 88 -1.40 -0.65 -13.43
C ASP A 88 -2.38 -1.35 -14.37
N ARG A 89 -2.01 -2.50 -14.91
CA ARG A 89 -2.87 -3.32 -15.77
C ARG A 89 -4.15 -3.77 -15.05
N THR A 90 -4.07 -4.08 -13.77
CA THR A 90 -5.23 -4.52 -12.96
C THR A 90 -6.20 -3.37 -12.74
N ILE A 91 -5.70 -2.19 -12.38
CA ILE A 91 -6.52 -0.97 -12.21
C ILE A 91 -7.11 -0.53 -13.55
N SER A 92 -6.33 -0.56 -14.62
CA SER A 92 -6.78 -0.23 -15.99
C SER A 92 -7.86 -1.20 -16.49
N ALA A 93 -7.81 -2.48 -16.08
CA ALA A 93 -8.87 -3.46 -16.33
C ALA A 93 -10.10 -3.25 -15.43
N LYS A 94 -10.11 -2.19 -14.62
CA LYS A 94 -11.21 -1.83 -13.70
C LYS A 94 -11.53 -2.92 -12.66
N LYS A 95 -10.57 -3.77 -12.29
CA LYS A 95 -10.66 -4.73 -11.20
C LYS A 95 -10.09 -4.09 -9.95
N VAL A 96 -10.95 -3.55 -9.10
CA VAL A 96 -10.52 -2.66 -8.01
C VAL A 96 -11.21 -2.97 -6.69
N THR A 97 -10.60 -2.57 -5.60
CA THR A 97 -11.19 -2.68 -4.27
C THR A 97 -12.29 -1.64 -4.02
N TYR A 98 -13.00 -1.75 -2.92
CA TYR A 98 -14.21 -0.98 -2.62
C TYR A 98 -14.01 0.54 -2.66
N ASP A 99 -12.82 1.04 -2.36
CA ASP A 99 -12.44 2.45 -2.33
C ASP A 99 -12.39 3.04 -3.74
N PHE A 100 -11.63 2.43 -4.65
CA PHE A 100 -11.58 2.84 -6.05
C PHE A 100 -12.90 2.58 -6.80
N HIS A 101 -13.60 1.50 -6.45
CA HIS A 101 -14.91 1.22 -7.04
C HIS A 101 -15.93 2.36 -6.86
N ARG A 102 -15.81 3.12 -5.75
CA ARG A 102 -16.67 4.29 -5.50
C ARG A 102 -16.35 5.50 -6.40
N MET A 103 -15.15 5.53 -6.96
CA MET A 103 -14.63 6.67 -7.73
C MET A 103 -14.57 6.38 -9.23
N MET A 104 -14.74 5.13 -9.63
CA MET A 104 -14.60 4.69 -11.02
C MET A 104 -15.91 4.16 -11.58
N ASP A 105 -16.36 4.74 -12.69
CA ASP A 105 -17.54 4.24 -13.40
C ASP A 105 -17.26 2.88 -14.06
N ASN A 106 -18.23 1.98 -13.95
CA ASN A 106 -18.17 0.62 -14.53
C ASN A 106 -16.98 -0.22 -14.05
N ALA A 107 -16.53 -0.02 -12.82
CA ALA A 107 -15.49 -0.85 -12.21
C ALA A 107 -16.11 -2.10 -11.57
N GLU A 108 -15.39 -3.21 -11.60
CA GLU A 108 -15.75 -4.43 -10.89
C GLU A 108 -15.09 -4.43 -9.52
N LYS A 109 -15.93 -4.57 -8.48
CA LYS A 109 -15.44 -4.63 -7.11
C LYS A 109 -14.87 -6.01 -6.81
N VAL A 110 -13.60 -6.06 -6.42
CA VAL A 110 -12.92 -7.28 -5.96
C VAL A 110 -12.57 -7.20 -4.48
N THR A 111 -12.31 -8.35 -3.86
CA THR A 111 -11.81 -8.45 -2.49
C THR A 111 -10.30 -8.13 -2.44
N SER A 112 -9.73 -7.98 -1.23
CA SER A 112 -8.27 -7.78 -1.07
C SER A 112 -7.47 -8.92 -1.70
N SER A 113 -7.84 -10.17 -1.42
CA SER A 113 -7.21 -11.35 -2.04
C SER A 113 -7.50 -11.44 -3.54
N GLY A 114 -8.73 -11.13 -3.97
CA GLY A 114 -9.10 -11.10 -5.37
C GLY A 114 -8.31 -10.07 -6.18
N PHE A 115 -7.96 -8.93 -5.59
CA PHE A 115 -7.09 -7.95 -6.23
C PHE A 115 -5.68 -8.51 -6.46
N ALA A 116 -5.11 -9.19 -5.45
CA ALA A 116 -3.81 -9.86 -5.59
C ALA A 116 -3.85 -10.96 -6.67
N ASP A 117 -4.91 -11.79 -6.70
CA ASP A 117 -5.09 -12.82 -7.73
C ASP A 117 -5.17 -12.22 -9.14
N GLU A 118 -5.85 -11.09 -9.29
CA GLU A 118 -5.94 -10.38 -10.58
C GLU A 118 -4.60 -9.75 -10.99
N MET A 119 -3.78 -9.29 -10.04
CA MET A 119 -2.42 -8.85 -10.32
C MET A 119 -1.54 -10.00 -10.79
N ILE A 120 -1.55 -11.14 -10.10
CA ILE A 120 -0.76 -12.34 -10.46
C ILE A 120 -1.08 -12.82 -11.88
N LYS A 121 -2.34 -12.78 -12.29
CA LYS A 121 -2.75 -13.15 -13.65
C LYS A 121 -2.19 -12.23 -14.74
N ARG A 122 -1.75 -11.02 -14.35
CA ARG A 122 -1.26 -9.98 -15.27
C ARG A 122 0.24 -9.71 -15.17
N MET A 123 0.96 -10.45 -14.30
CA MET A 123 2.41 -10.55 -14.30
C MET A 123 2.89 -11.32 -15.52
#